data_01d4a07ef41022891505818fba98f709
#
_entry.id   01d4a07ef41022891505818fba98f709
#
_cell.length_a   1.000
_cell.length_b   1.000
_cell.length_c   1.000
_cell.angle_alpha   90.00
_cell.angle_beta   90.00
_cell.angle_gamma   90.00
#
_symmetry.space_group_name_H-M   'P 1'
#
loop_
_entity.id
_entity.type
_entity.pdbx_description
1 polymer ?
#
loop_
_entity_poly.entity_id
_entity_poly.type
_entity_poly.pdbx_seq_one_letter_code
_entity_poly.pdbx_strand_id
1 'polypeptide(L)'
;LGVAWDRATGVEARDFCRWLQIADKPVRPHWRRPDGDVAAVARSGTGPGVNAVTGKAVRGSRYAAATVAHCETVLRGFYDFHLDAGTGPMVNPFPLARYRGAGRGDAHHNPMEPFAGHRSGRYRPKVVDRAPRCIPDERFDELFAQLGSHRDRALVAFWVSTGARASELLGATVADVDPGQQLITVIRKGTRAMQPLPAAPDAFVWLRLYQVQLAGVTPAGRDQPLWWTLREPLRSLRYDAARAMFNRANAVLGANWTLHDLRHTAAYRMARDPQMPLTDVQWVLGHARLSTTQRYLNPVTEDVIAEILAYHARRRDRDPGRPPAPGYRAESLQILFGEAGS
;
A
#
# COMPACT_ATOMS: atom_id res chain seq x y z
N LEU A 1 -1.77 -30.07 -14.47
CA LEU A 1 -3.09 -30.52 -15.00
C LEU A 1 -2.94 -31.43 -16.25
N GLY A 2 -1.75 -31.53 -16.88
CA GLY A 2 -1.47 -32.44 -18.01
C GLY A 2 -2.16 -32.08 -19.32
N VAL A 3 -2.87 -30.95 -19.41
CA VAL A 3 -3.54 -30.49 -20.63
C VAL A 3 -2.69 -29.40 -21.28
N ALA A 4 -2.53 -29.47 -22.60
CA ALA A 4 -1.86 -28.41 -23.34
C ALA A 4 -2.65 -27.08 -23.22
N TRP A 5 -1.96 -25.97 -23.19
CA TRP A 5 -2.58 -24.67 -22.93
C TRP A 5 -3.63 -24.28 -23.97
N ASP A 6 -3.43 -24.67 -25.23
CA ASP A 6 -4.30 -24.41 -26.37
C ASP A 6 -5.59 -25.26 -26.35
N ARG A 7 -5.64 -26.29 -25.51
CA ARG A 7 -6.79 -27.15 -25.27
C ARG A 7 -7.47 -26.96 -23.92
N ALA A 8 -6.99 -26.00 -23.16
CA ALA A 8 -7.54 -25.72 -21.84
C ALA A 8 -9.00 -25.23 -21.91
N THR A 9 -9.82 -25.74 -21.02
CA THR A 9 -11.24 -25.37 -20.87
C THR A 9 -11.49 -24.63 -19.55
N GLY A 10 -12.72 -24.18 -19.31
CA GLY A 10 -13.10 -23.59 -18.04
C GLY A 10 -12.95 -24.53 -16.83
N VAL A 11 -12.85 -25.85 -17.06
CA VAL A 11 -12.61 -26.83 -15.98
C VAL A 11 -11.18 -26.71 -15.48
N GLU A 12 -10.21 -26.75 -16.39
CA GLU A 12 -8.78 -26.60 -16.05
C GLU A 12 -8.50 -25.23 -15.43
N ALA A 13 -9.12 -24.17 -15.95
CA ALA A 13 -8.96 -22.82 -15.38
C ALA A 13 -9.50 -22.72 -13.95
N ARG A 14 -10.67 -23.32 -13.67
CA ARG A 14 -11.25 -23.40 -12.33
C ARG A 14 -10.35 -24.19 -11.38
N ASP A 15 -9.90 -25.35 -11.83
CA ASP A 15 -9.11 -26.27 -11.01
C ASP A 15 -7.72 -25.70 -10.73
N PHE A 16 -7.12 -24.99 -11.71
CA PHE A 16 -5.89 -24.22 -11.50
C PHE A 16 -6.07 -23.11 -10.44
N CYS A 17 -7.15 -22.33 -10.51
CA CYS A 17 -7.42 -21.28 -9.52
C CYS A 17 -7.65 -21.88 -8.12
N ARG A 18 -8.31 -23.02 -8.00
CA ARG A 18 -8.48 -23.75 -6.74
C ARG A 18 -7.17 -24.29 -6.21
N TRP A 19 -6.37 -24.89 -7.07
CA TRP A 19 -5.04 -25.37 -6.72
C TRP A 19 -4.16 -24.25 -6.19
N LEU A 20 -4.12 -23.07 -6.83
CA LEU A 20 -3.37 -21.92 -6.34
C LEU A 20 -3.78 -21.46 -4.92
N GLN A 21 -5.03 -21.69 -4.51
CA GLN A 21 -5.49 -21.30 -3.17
C GLN A 21 -4.95 -22.23 -2.06
N ILE A 22 -4.62 -23.46 -2.40
CA ILE A 22 -4.15 -24.49 -1.47
C ILE A 22 -2.67 -24.82 -1.62
N ALA A 23 -2.07 -24.49 -2.75
CA ALA A 23 -0.68 -24.80 -3.05
C ALA A 23 0.28 -23.94 -2.22
N ASP A 24 1.33 -24.58 -1.73
CA ASP A 24 2.44 -23.88 -1.12
C ASP A 24 3.33 -23.25 -2.18
N LYS A 25 3.87 -22.08 -1.86
CA LYS A 25 4.83 -21.41 -2.72
C LYS A 25 6.11 -22.23 -2.81
N PRO A 26 6.71 -22.35 -3.99
CA PRO A 26 7.99 -23.01 -4.12
C PRO A 26 9.05 -22.26 -3.28
N VAL A 27 9.79 -23.01 -2.48
CA VAL A 27 10.95 -22.48 -1.75
C VAL A 27 12.03 -22.20 -2.81
N ARG A 28 12.36 -20.93 -3.01
CA ARG A 28 13.48 -20.55 -3.87
C ARG A 28 14.75 -20.57 -3.03
N PRO A 29 15.73 -21.43 -3.32
CA PRO A 29 17.01 -21.41 -2.64
C PRO A 29 17.65 -20.04 -2.86
N HIS A 30 18.13 -19.43 -1.79
CA HIS A 30 18.84 -18.16 -1.88
C HIS A 30 20.27 -18.45 -2.35
N TRP A 31 20.69 -17.90 -3.49
CA TRP A 31 21.99 -18.15 -4.11
C TRP A 31 23.22 -17.93 -3.19
N ARG A 32 23.05 -17.23 -2.07
CA ARG A 32 24.08 -16.99 -1.04
C ARG A 32 23.98 -17.91 0.17
N ARG A 33 23.01 -18.82 0.23
CA ARG A 33 22.86 -19.76 1.35
C ARG A 33 23.06 -21.17 0.80
N PRO A 34 24.11 -21.89 1.21
CA PRO A 34 24.24 -23.31 0.92
C PRO A 34 23.05 -24.07 1.50
N ASP A 35 22.74 -25.23 0.91
CA ASP A 35 21.53 -26.03 1.07
C ASP A 35 21.13 -26.46 2.52
N GLY A 36 21.89 -26.07 3.55
CA GLY A 36 21.64 -26.48 4.94
C GLY A 36 20.55 -25.70 5.69
N ASP A 37 20.12 -24.53 5.21
CA ASP A 37 19.26 -23.60 6.01
C ASP A 37 17.82 -23.45 5.50
N VAL A 38 17.41 -24.29 4.55
CA VAL A 38 16.04 -24.31 4.02
C VAL A 38 15.01 -24.63 5.12
N ALA A 39 15.44 -25.44 6.12
CA ALA A 39 14.61 -25.82 7.26
C ALA A 39 14.39 -24.69 8.29
N ALA A 40 15.29 -23.70 8.36
CA ALA A 40 15.17 -22.59 9.33
C ALA A 40 14.16 -21.54 8.88
N VAL A 41 14.04 -21.30 7.56
CA VAL A 41 13.03 -20.38 6.99
C VAL A 41 11.61 -21.00 7.03
N ALA A 42 11.53 -22.34 6.96
CA ALA A 42 10.26 -23.05 7.11
C ALA A 42 9.83 -23.17 8.59
N ARG A 43 10.75 -23.06 9.54
CA ARG A 43 10.46 -23.17 10.99
C ARG A 43 10.11 -21.86 11.69
N SER A 44 10.17 -20.72 11.03
CA SER A 44 9.42 -19.54 11.47
C SER A 44 7.93 -19.69 11.16
N GLY A 45 7.45 -20.92 11.24
CA GLY A 45 6.09 -21.37 11.07
C GLY A 45 5.22 -20.99 12.25
N THR A 46 4.97 -19.73 12.34
CA THR A 46 3.69 -19.29 12.85
C THR A 46 2.74 -19.35 11.64
N GLY A 47 1.65 -20.11 11.77
CA GLY A 47 0.55 -20.13 10.83
C GLY A 47 0.11 -18.72 10.43
N PRO A 48 -0.98 -18.51 9.71
CA PRO A 48 -1.41 -17.20 9.22
C PRO A 48 -1.60 -16.25 10.41
N GLY A 49 -0.50 -15.68 10.87
CA GLY A 49 -0.42 -14.80 12.01
C GLY A 49 -0.38 -13.35 11.59
N VAL A 50 -0.65 -12.49 12.55
CA VAL A 50 -0.51 -11.04 12.42
C VAL A 50 0.73 -10.64 13.20
N ASN A 51 1.59 -9.79 12.63
CA ASN A 51 2.73 -9.25 13.36
C ASN A 51 2.22 -8.37 14.52
N ALA A 52 2.68 -8.65 15.74
CA ALA A 52 2.18 -8.00 16.95
C ALA A 52 2.44 -6.48 16.97
N VAL A 53 3.54 -6.02 16.35
CA VAL A 53 3.92 -4.61 16.33
C VAL A 53 3.15 -3.84 15.27
N THR A 54 2.99 -4.44 14.07
CA THR A 54 2.44 -3.71 12.90
C THR A 54 0.99 -4.05 12.59
N GLY A 55 0.44 -5.08 13.22
CA GLY A 55 -0.87 -5.62 12.86
C GLY A 55 -0.97 -6.13 11.42
N LYS A 56 0.15 -6.26 10.69
CA LYS A 56 0.17 -6.76 9.31
C LYS A 56 0.23 -8.28 9.29
N ALA A 57 -0.46 -8.86 8.31
CA ALA A 57 -0.37 -10.28 8.09
C ALA A 57 1.08 -10.70 7.80
N VAL A 58 1.55 -11.72 8.49
CA VAL A 58 2.82 -12.38 8.18
C VAL A 58 2.63 -13.18 6.89
N ARG A 59 3.66 -13.20 6.04
CA ARG A 59 3.61 -13.96 4.78
C ARG A 59 3.58 -15.45 5.08
N GLY A 60 2.45 -16.10 4.84
CA GLY A 60 2.34 -17.56 4.91
C GLY A 60 2.98 -18.26 3.71
N SER A 61 3.05 -19.60 3.79
CA SER A 61 3.50 -20.47 2.70
C SER A 61 2.59 -20.39 1.47
N ARG A 62 1.29 -20.18 1.66
CA ARG A 62 0.29 -20.16 0.59
C ARG A 62 0.21 -18.82 -0.14
N TYR A 63 -0.31 -18.85 -1.36
CA TYR A 63 -0.55 -17.64 -2.15
C TYR A 63 -1.66 -16.78 -1.52
N ALA A 64 -1.44 -15.47 -1.47
CA ALA A 64 -2.47 -14.52 -1.02
C ALA A 64 -3.61 -14.44 -2.05
N ALA A 65 -4.84 -14.18 -1.60
CA ALA A 65 -6.01 -14.01 -2.47
C ALA A 65 -5.76 -12.96 -3.59
N ALA A 66 -5.06 -11.87 -3.29
CA ALA A 66 -4.69 -10.86 -4.28
C ALA A 66 -3.74 -11.42 -5.36
N THR A 67 -2.83 -12.33 -5.01
CA THR A 67 -1.94 -13.00 -5.98
C THR A 67 -2.74 -13.92 -6.88
N VAL A 68 -3.64 -14.73 -6.32
CA VAL A 68 -4.53 -15.61 -7.11
C VAL A 68 -5.40 -14.80 -8.06
N ALA A 69 -5.98 -13.69 -7.58
CA ALA A 69 -6.76 -12.78 -8.40
C ALA A 69 -5.95 -12.14 -9.55
N HIS A 70 -4.68 -11.81 -9.28
CA HIS A 70 -3.77 -11.30 -10.31
C HIS A 70 -3.41 -12.37 -11.35
N CYS A 71 -3.09 -13.58 -10.93
CA CYS A 71 -2.83 -14.70 -11.84
C CYS A 71 -4.01 -14.96 -12.78
N GLU A 72 -5.24 -14.93 -12.25
CA GLU A 72 -6.45 -15.09 -13.05
C GLU A 72 -6.57 -13.97 -14.11
N THR A 73 -6.28 -12.73 -13.73
CA THR A 73 -6.32 -11.58 -14.66
C THR A 73 -5.27 -11.71 -15.77
N VAL A 74 -4.04 -12.09 -15.41
CA VAL A 74 -2.94 -12.30 -16.39
C VAL A 74 -3.26 -13.40 -17.36
N LEU A 75 -3.75 -14.56 -16.85
CA LEU A 75 -4.11 -15.69 -17.70
C LEU A 75 -5.30 -15.37 -18.60
N ARG A 76 -6.28 -14.61 -18.12
CA ARG A 76 -7.38 -14.16 -19.00
C ARG A 76 -6.84 -13.31 -20.13
N GLY A 77 -5.99 -12.32 -19.86
CA GLY A 77 -5.38 -11.49 -20.91
C GLY A 77 -4.52 -12.31 -21.89
N PHE A 78 -3.81 -13.34 -21.40
CA PHE A 78 -3.08 -14.27 -22.26
C PHE A 78 -4.01 -15.03 -23.22
N TYR A 79 -5.10 -15.58 -22.70
CA TYR A 79 -6.07 -16.30 -23.53
C TYR A 79 -6.90 -15.39 -24.44
N ASP A 80 -7.22 -14.16 -24.03
CA ASP A 80 -7.86 -13.15 -24.89
C ASP A 80 -6.95 -12.84 -26.11
N PHE A 81 -5.65 -12.61 -25.87
CA PHE A 81 -4.67 -12.39 -26.94
C PHE A 81 -4.63 -13.56 -27.95
N HIS A 82 -4.57 -14.78 -27.45
CA HIS A 82 -4.52 -15.98 -28.35
C HIS A 82 -5.85 -16.27 -29.03
N LEU A 83 -6.97 -15.92 -28.41
CA LEU A 83 -8.30 -16.00 -29.03
C LEU A 83 -8.40 -15.03 -30.21
N ASP A 84 -7.97 -13.76 -30.01
CA ASP A 84 -7.95 -12.75 -31.07
C ASP A 84 -6.99 -13.11 -32.21
N ALA A 85 -5.87 -13.77 -31.89
CA ALA A 85 -4.89 -14.26 -32.88
C ALA A 85 -5.30 -15.58 -33.57
N GLY A 86 -6.38 -16.22 -33.17
CA GLY A 86 -6.82 -17.51 -33.68
C GLY A 86 -5.87 -18.69 -33.39
N THR A 87 -5.00 -18.55 -32.36
CA THR A 87 -3.94 -19.53 -32.03
C THR A 87 -4.20 -20.29 -30.73
N GLY A 88 -5.30 -20.03 -30.04
CA GLY A 88 -5.67 -20.62 -28.76
C GLY A 88 -6.99 -21.38 -28.79
N PRO A 89 -7.54 -21.71 -27.64
CA PRO A 89 -8.85 -22.33 -27.55
C PRO A 89 -9.94 -21.39 -28.08
N MET A 90 -11.00 -21.92 -28.64
CA MET A 90 -12.12 -21.15 -29.23
C MET A 90 -12.89 -20.31 -28.23
N VAL A 91 -12.70 -20.56 -26.94
CA VAL A 91 -13.34 -19.80 -25.82
C VAL A 91 -12.31 -19.56 -24.74
N ASN A 92 -12.23 -18.34 -24.22
CA ASN A 92 -11.33 -18.05 -23.11
C ASN A 92 -11.69 -18.90 -21.87
N PRO A 93 -10.77 -19.75 -21.38
CA PRO A 93 -10.98 -20.60 -20.22
C PRO A 93 -11.23 -19.84 -18.92
N PHE A 94 -10.85 -18.55 -18.84
CA PHE A 94 -11.04 -17.67 -17.69
C PHE A 94 -12.16 -16.66 -17.94
N PRO A 95 -13.44 -17.08 -17.96
CA PRO A 95 -14.55 -16.21 -18.30
C PRO A 95 -14.77 -15.12 -17.25
N LEU A 96 -15.31 -14.01 -17.68
CA LEU A 96 -15.86 -12.99 -16.78
C LEU A 96 -17.11 -13.52 -16.07
N ALA A 97 -17.32 -13.09 -14.85
CA ALA A 97 -18.55 -13.40 -14.13
C ALA A 97 -19.75 -12.85 -14.93
N ARG A 98 -20.80 -13.65 -15.04
CA ARG A 98 -22.05 -13.17 -15.63
C ARG A 98 -22.59 -12.03 -14.75
N TYR A 99 -22.99 -10.94 -15.38
CA TYR A 99 -23.65 -9.86 -14.71
C TYR A 99 -24.97 -10.37 -14.15
N ARG A 100 -25.06 -10.57 -12.85
CA ARG A 100 -26.32 -10.84 -12.16
C ARG A 100 -26.90 -9.50 -11.72
N GLY A 101 -27.74 -8.90 -12.58
CA GLY A 101 -28.58 -7.75 -12.27
C GLY A 101 -27.84 -6.54 -11.68
N ALA A 102 -28.26 -5.35 -12.03
CA ALA A 102 -27.77 -4.13 -11.39
C ALA A 102 -28.05 -4.21 -9.87
N GLY A 103 -27.06 -4.66 -9.11
CA GLY A 103 -27.08 -4.47 -7.67
C GLY A 103 -27.11 -2.96 -7.41
N ARG A 104 -27.78 -2.54 -6.35
CA ARG A 104 -27.90 -1.13 -5.93
C ARG A 104 -26.57 -0.38 -5.78
N GLY A 105 -25.40 -1.05 -5.98
CA GLY A 105 -24.07 -0.43 -5.97
C GLY A 105 -23.84 0.65 -7.02
N ASP A 106 -24.66 0.65 -8.10
CA ASP A 106 -24.52 1.61 -9.20
C ASP A 106 -25.66 2.67 -9.20
N ALA A 107 -26.44 2.76 -8.14
CA ALA A 107 -27.55 3.69 -8.02
C ALA A 107 -27.13 5.17 -8.08
N HIS A 108 -25.85 5.47 -7.94
CA HIS A 108 -25.29 6.83 -7.94
C HIS A 108 -24.31 7.08 -9.10
N HIS A 109 -24.32 6.25 -10.17
CA HIS A 109 -23.50 6.53 -11.33
C HIS A 109 -24.01 7.79 -12.06
N ASN A 110 -23.10 8.54 -12.65
CA ASN A 110 -23.46 9.70 -13.48
C ASN A 110 -24.27 9.21 -14.70
N PRO A 111 -25.54 9.61 -14.86
CA PRO A 111 -26.37 9.15 -15.98
C PRO A 111 -25.87 9.61 -17.36
N MET A 112 -24.94 10.58 -17.40
CA MET A 112 -24.32 11.04 -18.64
C MET A 112 -23.11 10.22 -19.06
N GLU A 113 -22.62 9.30 -18.20
CA GLU A 113 -21.53 8.38 -18.53
C GLU A 113 -22.11 7.00 -18.86
N PRO A 114 -21.64 6.34 -19.96
CA PRO A 114 -22.07 4.99 -20.25
C PRO A 114 -21.68 4.06 -19.08
N PHE A 115 -22.63 3.27 -18.62
CA PHE A 115 -22.43 2.31 -17.54
C PHE A 115 -21.38 1.28 -17.92
N ALA A 116 -20.18 1.40 -17.38
CA ALA A 116 -19.12 0.43 -17.49
C ALA A 116 -19.14 -0.50 -16.28
N GLY A 117 -19.98 -1.54 -16.30
CA GLY A 117 -20.02 -2.58 -15.27
C GLY A 117 -18.65 -3.23 -15.13
N HIS A 118 -18.02 -3.12 -13.97
CA HIS A 118 -16.75 -3.78 -13.67
C HIS A 118 -16.97 -5.29 -13.57
N ARG A 119 -16.82 -5.98 -14.69
CA ARG A 119 -16.86 -7.45 -14.72
C ARG A 119 -15.57 -7.99 -14.08
N SER A 120 -15.71 -8.71 -12.97
CA SER A 120 -14.61 -9.47 -12.38
C SER A 120 -14.50 -10.87 -13.01
N GLY A 121 -13.34 -11.50 -12.94
CA GLY A 121 -13.19 -12.87 -13.37
C GLY A 121 -14.04 -13.83 -12.53
N ARG A 122 -14.58 -14.86 -13.16
CA ARG A 122 -15.49 -15.83 -12.54
C ARG A 122 -14.85 -16.62 -11.40
N TYR A 123 -13.57 -16.89 -11.50
CA TYR A 123 -12.80 -17.68 -10.51
C TYR A 123 -12.00 -16.81 -9.56
N ARG A 124 -12.18 -15.49 -9.62
CA ARG A 124 -11.47 -14.54 -8.80
C ARG A 124 -11.89 -14.67 -7.33
N PRO A 125 -10.96 -14.91 -6.41
CA PRO A 125 -11.29 -14.93 -4.99
C PRO A 125 -11.67 -13.52 -4.53
N LYS A 126 -12.55 -13.43 -3.53
CA LYS A 126 -12.85 -12.15 -2.88
C LYS A 126 -11.58 -11.66 -2.16
N VAL A 127 -11.11 -10.50 -2.56
CA VAL A 127 -10.01 -9.80 -1.89
C VAL A 127 -10.64 -8.78 -0.97
N VAL A 128 -10.36 -8.90 0.33
CA VAL A 128 -10.81 -7.90 1.30
C VAL A 128 -10.01 -6.62 1.03
N ASP A 129 -10.71 -5.55 0.73
CA ASP A 129 -10.10 -4.22 0.61
C ASP A 129 -9.75 -3.73 2.02
N ARG A 130 -8.46 -3.68 2.29
CA ARG A 130 -7.95 -3.18 3.57
C ARG A 130 -7.50 -1.75 3.38
N ALA A 131 -7.87 -0.89 4.33
CA ALA A 131 -7.35 0.47 4.37
C ALA A 131 -5.81 0.44 4.35
N PRO A 132 -5.16 1.33 3.59
CA PRO A 132 -3.72 1.46 3.62
C PRO A 132 -3.26 1.77 5.06
N ARG A 133 -2.26 1.05 5.53
CA ARG A 133 -1.72 1.26 6.89
C ARG A 133 -0.60 2.28 6.83
N CYS A 134 -0.68 3.28 7.70
CA CYS A 134 0.43 4.17 7.99
C CYS A 134 1.31 3.61 9.11
N ILE A 135 2.54 4.06 9.18
CA ILE A 135 3.41 3.85 10.34
C ILE A 135 3.03 4.93 11.36
N PRO A 136 2.59 4.59 12.59
CA PRO A 136 2.33 5.57 13.64
C PRO A 136 3.58 6.41 13.93
N ASP A 137 3.42 7.65 14.37
CA ASP A 137 4.53 8.60 14.50
C ASP A 137 5.59 8.10 15.49
N GLU A 138 5.19 7.58 16.65
CA GLU A 138 6.10 7.02 17.65
C GLU A 138 6.89 5.83 17.08
N ARG A 139 6.25 4.99 16.28
CA ARG A 139 6.89 3.84 15.63
C ARG A 139 7.78 4.26 14.48
N PHE A 140 7.45 5.36 13.82
CA PHE A 140 8.32 5.95 12.80
C PHE A 140 9.61 6.49 13.43
N ASP A 141 9.53 7.17 14.57
CA ASP A 141 10.69 7.71 15.27
C ASP A 141 11.60 6.58 15.78
N GLU A 142 11.03 5.52 16.35
CA GLU A 142 11.78 4.31 16.72
C GLU A 142 12.51 3.71 15.51
N LEU A 143 11.82 3.57 14.38
CA LEU A 143 12.39 3.02 13.14
C LEU A 143 13.49 3.93 12.58
N PHE A 144 13.28 5.24 12.59
CA PHE A 144 14.24 6.22 12.11
C PHE A 144 15.52 6.21 12.95
N ALA A 145 15.41 6.04 14.26
CA ALA A 145 16.54 5.90 15.17
C ALA A 145 17.42 4.66 14.86
N GLN A 146 16.82 3.59 14.31
CA GLN A 146 17.57 2.37 13.92
C GLN A 146 18.31 2.51 12.58
N LEU A 147 18.19 3.62 11.87
CA LEU A 147 18.90 3.83 10.61
C LEU A 147 20.35 4.19 10.88
N GLY A 148 21.26 3.32 10.44
CA GLY A 148 22.68 3.37 10.81
C GLY A 148 23.54 4.37 10.01
N SER A 149 22.99 5.08 9.01
CA SER A 149 23.79 6.00 8.17
C SER A 149 23.00 7.25 7.79
N HIS A 150 23.74 8.34 7.48
CA HIS A 150 23.11 9.57 6.99
C HIS A 150 22.38 9.35 5.66
N ARG A 151 22.92 8.48 4.77
CA ARG A 151 22.22 8.06 3.54
C ARG A 151 20.85 7.47 3.84
N ASP A 152 20.80 6.52 4.77
CA ASP A 152 19.58 5.79 5.08
C ASP A 152 18.54 6.72 5.70
N ARG A 153 18.98 7.64 6.57
CA ARG A 153 18.13 8.69 7.16
C ARG A 153 17.63 9.66 6.09
N ALA A 154 18.50 10.17 5.23
CA ALA A 154 18.11 11.04 4.13
C ALA A 154 17.05 10.38 3.24
N LEU A 155 17.30 9.14 2.83
CA LEU A 155 16.41 8.40 1.93
C LEU A 155 15.03 8.16 2.55
N VAL A 156 14.97 7.79 3.84
CA VAL A 156 13.69 7.59 4.55
C VAL A 156 12.97 8.92 4.77
N ALA A 157 13.69 10.00 5.11
CA ALA A 157 13.10 11.33 5.26
C ALA A 157 12.49 11.84 3.94
N PHE A 158 13.18 11.67 2.81
CA PHE A 158 12.60 11.97 1.49
C PHE A 158 11.39 11.11 1.18
N TRP A 159 11.39 9.81 1.50
CA TRP A 159 10.24 8.95 1.24
C TRP A 159 9.00 9.37 2.02
N VAL A 160 9.16 9.67 3.31
CA VAL A 160 8.01 10.01 4.16
C VAL A 160 7.50 11.44 3.93
N SER A 161 8.35 12.35 3.46
CA SER A 161 7.93 13.73 3.17
C SER A 161 7.33 13.87 1.77
N THR A 162 7.89 13.20 0.74
CA THR A 162 7.42 13.33 -0.64
C THR A 162 6.36 12.31 -1.03
N GLY A 163 6.28 11.19 -0.34
CA GLY A 163 5.44 10.06 -0.74
C GLY A 163 5.82 9.44 -2.10
N ALA A 164 6.99 9.74 -2.67
CA ALA A 164 7.44 9.18 -3.93
C ALA A 164 7.57 7.65 -3.88
N ARG A 165 7.47 6.98 -5.03
CA ARG A 165 7.75 5.54 -5.11
C ARG A 165 9.24 5.27 -4.92
N ALA A 166 9.57 4.12 -4.35
CA ALA A 166 10.97 3.76 -4.11
C ALA A 166 11.85 3.84 -5.38
N SER A 167 11.33 3.38 -6.52
CA SER A 167 12.05 3.46 -7.79
C SER A 167 12.20 4.89 -8.32
N GLU A 168 11.29 5.79 -7.98
CA GLU A 168 11.33 7.20 -8.39
C GLU A 168 12.45 7.94 -7.65
N LEU A 169 12.52 7.79 -6.32
CA LEU A 169 13.60 8.40 -5.52
C LEU A 169 14.98 7.75 -5.77
N LEU A 170 15.04 6.43 -5.93
CA LEU A 170 16.30 5.73 -6.17
C LEU A 170 16.90 6.05 -7.55
N GLY A 171 16.07 6.50 -8.50
CA GLY A 171 16.51 6.93 -9.81
C GLY A 171 16.99 8.38 -9.90
N ALA A 172 16.88 9.16 -8.81
CA ALA A 172 17.28 10.56 -8.80
C ALA A 172 18.80 10.72 -8.91
N THR A 173 19.21 11.79 -9.60
CA THR A 173 20.58 12.24 -9.75
C THR A 173 20.89 13.45 -8.86
N VAL A 174 22.12 13.87 -8.81
CA VAL A 174 22.52 15.08 -8.07
C VAL A 174 21.87 16.35 -8.66
N ALA A 175 21.61 16.37 -9.98
CA ALA A 175 20.95 17.50 -10.66
C ALA A 175 19.47 17.64 -10.28
N ASP A 176 18.85 16.56 -9.81
CA ASP A 176 17.42 16.54 -9.50
C ASP A 176 17.07 17.16 -8.15
N VAL A 177 18.07 17.58 -7.38
CA VAL A 177 17.90 18.14 -6.03
C VAL A 177 18.12 19.63 -6.02
N ASP A 178 17.14 20.36 -5.53
CA ASP A 178 17.22 21.81 -5.26
C ASP A 178 16.96 22.08 -3.77
N PRO A 179 18.03 22.15 -2.94
CA PRO A 179 17.88 22.44 -1.53
C PRO A 179 17.35 23.84 -1.23
N GLY A 180 17.59 24.80 -2.12
CA GLY A 180 17.16 26.19 -1.97
C GLY A 180 15.64 26.32 -2.05
N GLN A 181 15.00 25.55 -2.92
CA GLN A 181 13.56 25.48 -3.07
C GLN A 181 12.93 24.31 -2.31
N GLN A 182 13.73 23.50 -1.64
CA GLN A 182 13.29 22.28 -0.93
C GLN A 182 12.58 21.28 -1.87
N LEU A 183 13.10 21.11 -3.08
CA LEU A 183 12.53 20.25 -4.11
C LEU A 183 13.45 19.09 -4.45
N ILE A 184 12.84 17.95 -4.76
CA ILE A 184 13.48 16.83 -5.45
C ILE A 184 12.65 16.45 -6.66
N THR A 185 13.25 16.47 -7.83
CA THR A 185 12.60 16.09 -9.09
C THR A 185 12.68 14.57 -9.27
N VAL A 186 11.57 13.95 -9.63
CA VAL A 186 11.50 12.51 -9.88
C VAL A 186 10.87 12.20 -11.23
N ILE A 187 11.30 11.09 -11.86
CA ILE A 187 10.65 10.58 -13.08
C ILE A 187 9.54 9.63 -12.65
N ARG A 188 8.30 9.98 -12.95
CA ARG A 188 7.12 9.21 -12.56
C ARG A 188 7.05 7.85 -13.25
N LYS A 189 6.81 6.81 -12.47
CA LYS A 189 6.55 5.47 -12.99
C LYS A 189 5.22 5.47 -13.77
N GLY A 190 5.26 5.10 -15.02
CA GLY A 190 4.09 5.02 -15.91
C GLY A 190 4.07 6.16 -16.92
N THR A 191 3.86 7.39 -16.53
CA THR A 191 3.82 8.55 -17.42
C THR A 191 5.19 8.98 -17.91
N ARG A 192 6.26 8.64 -17.22
CA ARG A 192 7.64 9.09 -17.46
C ARG A 192 7.82 10.62 -17.35
N ALA A 193 6.81 11.31 -16.84
CA ALA A 193 6.88 12.75 -16.62
C ALA A 193 7.87 13.08 -15.49
N MET A 194 8.63 14.14 -15.67
CA MET A 194 9.41 14.77 -14.60
C MET A 194 8.49 15.56 -13.69
N GLN A 195 8.62 15.37 -12.39
CA GLN A 195 7.80 16.08 -11.41
C GLN A 195 8.65 16.52 -10.22
N PRO A 196 8.72 17.85 -9.93
CA PRO A 196 9.30 18.34 -8.70
C PRO A 196 8.39 18.00 -7.51
N LEU A 197 8.96 17.51 -6.46
CA LEU A 197 8.26 17.15 -5.21
C LEU A 197 8.86 17.95 -4.06
N PRO A 198 8.04 18.67 -3.28
CA PRO A 198 8.51 19.32 -2.06
C PRO A 198 8.87 18.25 -1.01
N ALA A 199 9.98 18.46 -0.32
CA ALA A 199 10.43 17.60 0.77
C ALA A 199 10.69 18.41 2.03
N ALA A 200 10.59 17.75 3.18
CA ALA A 200 10.83 18.39 4.48
C ALA A 200 12.29 18.87 4.60
N PRO A 201 12.55 20.00 5.27
CA PRO A 201 13.90 20.57 5.39
C PRO A 201 14.93 19.60 5.97
N ASP A 202 14.55 18.78 6.93
CA ASP A 202 15.40 17.79 7.58
C ASP A 202 15.92 16.72 6.59
N ALA A 203 15.14 16.39 5.55
CA ALA A 203 15.60 15.49 4.50
C ALA A 203 16.85 16.03 3.79
N PHE A 204 16.91 17.34 3.54
CA PHE A 204 18.07 18.00 2.93
C PHE A 204 19.25 18.11 3.90
N VAL A 205 19.01 18.28 5.20
CA VAL A 205 20.07 18.22 6.22
C VAL A 205 20.74 16.85 6.21
N TRP A 206 19.96 15.77 6.28
CA TRP A 206 20.51 14.41 6.21
C TRP A 206 21.21 14.14 4.88
N LEU A 207 20.66 14.64 3.78
CA LEU A 207 21.31 14.55 2.46
C LEU A 207 22.66 15.25 2.45
N ARG A 208 22.76 16.44 3.01
CA ARG A 208 24.03 17.18 3.07
C ARG A 208 25.08 16.43 3.89
N LEU A 209 24.69 15.89 5.04
CA LEU A 209 25.57 15.08 5.86
C LEU A 209 26.06 13.84 5.10
N TYR A 210 25.19 13.19 4.35
CA TYR A 210 25.55 12.07 3.50
C TYR A 210 26.49 12.49 2.36
N GLN A 211 26.24 13.59 1.67
CA GLN A 211 27.10 14.10 0.60
C GLN A 211 28.51 14.43 1.10
N VAL A 212 28.64 14.98 2.30
CA VAL A 212 29.95 15.23 2.93
C VAL A 212 30.72 13.93 3.12
N GLN A 213 30.06 12.84 3.51
CA GLN A 213 30.71 11.53 3.66
C GLN A 213 31.18 10.94 2.33
N LEU A 214 30.53 11.29 1.21
CA LEU A 214 30.90 10.81 -0.13
C LEU A 214 31.89 11.70 -0.86
N ALA A 215 32.21 12.86 -0.31
CA ALA A 215 33.14 13.80 -0.95
C ALA A 215 34.52 13.14 -1.18
N GLY A 216 34.97 13.12 -2.42
CA GLY A 216 36.19 12.47 -2.83
C GLY A 216 36.16 10.92 -2.93
N VAL A 217 35.01 10.30 -2.59
CA VAL A 217 34.85 8.84 -2.61
C VAL A 217 34.08 8.38 -3.86
N THR A 218 33.11 9.19 -4.31
CA THR A 218 32.30 8.91 -5.51
C THR A 218 32.64 9.89 -6.63
N PRO A 219 32.36 9.52 -7.90
CA PRO A 219 32.53 10.44 -9.02
C PRO A 219 31.73 11.73 -8.80
N ALA A 220 32.39 12.88 -9.09
CA ALA A 220 31.73 14.17 -9.06
C ALA A 220 30.96 14.40 -10.36
N GLY A 221 29.80 15.09 -10.28
CA GLY A 221 29.02 15.47 -11.46
C GLY A 221 27.52 15.53 -11.16
N ARG A 222 26.81 16.38 -11.90
CA ARG A 222 25.37 16.59 -11.72
C ARG A 222 24.56 15.38 -12.16
N ASP A 223 25.04 14.62 -13.16
CA ASP A 223 24.38 13.46 -13.73
C ASP A 223 24.64 12.17 -12.93
N GLN A 224 25.49 12.27 -11.88
CA GLN A 224 25.78 11.11 -11.05
C GLN A 224 24.58 10.70 -10.21
N PRO A 225 24.42 9.40 -9.91
CA PRO A 225 23.37 8.93 -9.01
C PRO A 225 23.41 9.66 -7.66
N LEU A 226 22.26 10.06 -7.16
CA LEU A 226 22.16 10.67 -5.83
C LEU A 226 22.50 9.65 -4.73
N TRP A 227 22.10 8.39 -4.92
CA TRP A 227 22.18 7.34 -3.91
C TRP A 227 23.20 6.27 -4.28
N TRP A 228 24.23 6.09 -3.44
CA TRP A 228 25.28 5.12 -3.62
C TRP A 228 25.24 4.02 -2.56
N THR A 229 25.81 2.84 -2.85
CA THR A 229 26.11 1.84 -1.84
C THR A 229 27.21 2.37 -0.90
N LEU A 230 27.19 1.93 0.38
CA LEU A 230 28.21 2.34 1.36
C LEU A 230 29.34 1.31 1.51
N ARG A 231 29.35 0.27 0.70
CA ARG A 231 30.37 -0.78 0.68
C ARG A 231 30.91 -0.94 -0.72
N GLU A 232 32.17 -1.20 -0.82
CA GLU A 232 32.83 -1.50 -2.09
C GLU A 232 32.30 -2.80 -2.73
N PRO A 233 32.21 -2.85 -4.07
CA PRO A 233 32.41 -1.73 -5.00
C PRO A 233 31.24 -0.73 -4.93
N LEU A 234 31.58 0.57 -4.90
CA LEU A 234 30.58 1.63 -4.88
C LEU A 234 29.79 1.64 -6.20
N ARG A 235 28.46 1.68 -6.08
CA ARG A 235 27.55 1.70 -7.22
C ARG A 235 26.23 2.35 -6.83
N SER A 236 25.44 2.73 -7.82
CA SER A 236 24.08 3.24 -7.59
C SER A 236 23.27 2.29 -6.71
N LEU A 237 22.57 2.83 -5.72
CA LEU A 237 21.77 2.08 -4.77
C LEU A 237 20.53 1.48 -5.46
N ARG A 238 20.41 0.17 -5.47
CA ARG A 238 19.28 -0.54 -6.03
C ARG A 238 18.19 -0.79 -4.99
N TYR A 239 16.97 -1.03 -5.47
CA TYR A 239 15.80 -1.31 -4.64
C TYR A 239 16.04 -2.42 -3.60
N ASP A 240 16.68 -3.51 -4.00
CA ASP A 240 16.94 -4.63 -3.08
C ASP A 240 17.85 -4.25 -1.91
N ALA A 241 18.86 -3.38 -2.17
CA ALA A 241 19.75 -2.88 -1.14
C ALA A 241 19.03 -1.92 -0.18
N ALA A 242 18.19 -1.02 -0.71
CA ALA A 242 17.35 -0.14 0.10
C ALA A 242 16.33 -0.94 0.93
N ARG A 243 15.72 -1.96 0.34
CA ARG A 243 14.83 -2.89 1.06
C ARG A 243 15.56 -3.66 2.16
N ALA A 244 16.78 -4.13 1.89
CA ALA A 244 17.59 -4.85 2.88
C ALA A 244 17.98 -3.94 4.07
N MET A 245 18.29 -2.67 3.80
CA MET A 245 18.49 -1.66 4.84
C MET A 245 17.26 -1.53 5.73
N PHE A 246 16.11 -1.31 5.14
CA PHE A 246 14.85 -1.12 5.85
C PHE A 246 14.43 -2.37 6.63
N ASN A 247 14.67 -3.56 6.09
CA ASN A 247 14.42 -4.82 6.79
C ASN A 247 15.30 -5.00 8.03
N ARG A 248 16.55 -4.50 8.02
CA ARG A 248 17.42 -4.54 9.22
C ARG A 248 16.86 -3.68 10.34
N ALA A 249 16.40 -2.46 10.05
CA ALA A 249 15.76 -1.60 11.03
C ALA A 249 14.49 -2.24 11.60
N ASN A 250 13.65 -2.83 10.73
CA ASN A 250 12.47 -3.57 11.15
C ASN A 250 12.78 -4.76 12.05
N ALA A 251 13.86 -5.51 11.76
CA ALA A 251 14.22 -6.70 12.53
C ALA A 251 14.55 -6.37 14.00
N VAL A 252 15.18 -5.23 14.25
CA VAL A 252 15.47 -4.75 15.60
C VAL A 252 14.17 -4.45 16.37
N LEU A 253 13.15 -3.96 15.69
CA LEU A 253 11.86 -3.58 16.28
C LEU A 253 10.82 -4.71 16.28
N GLY A 254 11.16 -5.89 15.75
CA GLY A 254 10.19 -6.97 15.54
C GLY A 254 9.06 -6.62 14.56
N ALA A 255 9.28 -5.58 13.74
CA ALA A 255 8.30 -5.04 12.80
C ALA A 255 8.44 -5.66 11.39
N ASN A 256 7.43 -5.48 10.55
CA ASN A 256 7.44 -5.92 9.15
C ASN A 256 6.96 -4.82 8.17
N TRP A 257 7.30 -3.56 8.46
CA TRP A 257 7.05 -2.45 7.57
C TRP A 257 7.79 -2.61 6.24
N THR A 258 7.25 -2.01 5.19
CA THR A 258 7.86 -2.02 3.85
C THR A 258 8.14 -0.59 3.40
N LEU A 259 9.00 -0.43 2.39
CA LEU A 259 9.23 0.89 1.77
C LEU A 259 7.92 1.52 1.24
N HIS A 260 6.94 0.69 0.88
CA HIS A 260 5.64 1.19 0.43
C HIS A 260 4.80 1.76 1.58
N ASP A 261 4.99 1.27 2.81
CA ASP A 261 4.31 1.83 3.98
C ASP A 261 4.78 3.26 4.30
N LEU A 262 6.04 3.63 3.97
CA LEU A 262 6.49 5.03 4.06
C LEU A 262 5.67 5.96 3.16
N ARG A 263 5.40 5.52 1.92
CA ARG A 263 4.52 6.26 1.01
C ARG A 263 3.07 6.31 1.52
N HIS A 264 2.58 5.21 2.11
CA HIS A 264 1.25 5.21 2.75
C HIS A 264 1.21 6.18 3.94
N THR A 265 2.28 6.25 4.72
CA THR A 265 2.42 7.20 5.84
C THR A 265 2.41 8.64 5.35
N ALA A 266 3.20 8.95 4.31
CA ALA A 266 3.17 10.28 3.68
C ALA A 266 1.76 10.66 3.20
N ALA A 267 1.13 9.75 2.45
CA ALA A 267 -0.21 9.96 1.91
C ALA A 267 -1.27 10.15 3.01
N TYR A 268 -1.17 9.38 4.08
CA TYR A 268 -2.08 9.47 5.21
C TYR A 268 -1.91 10.80 5.98
N ARG A 269 -0.65 11.20 6.26
CA ARG A 269 -0.36 12.48 6.92
C ARG A 269 -0.88 13.65 6.10
N MET A 270 -0.60 13.69 4.79
CA MET A 270 -1.08 14.74 3.89
C MET A 270 -2.61 14.76 3.78
N ALA A 271 -3.26 13.60 3.64
CA ALA A 271 -4.72 13.54 3.48
C ALA A 271 -5.49 13.93 4.75
N ARG A 272 -4.87 13.86 5.92
CA ARG A 272 -5.46 14.29 7.20
C ARG A 272 -5.17 15.73 7.57
N ASP A 273 -4.32 16.41 6.84
CA ASP A 273 -4.10 17.84 7.03
C ASP A 273 -5.31 18.61 6.48
N PRO A 274 -6.06 19.33 7.33
CA PRO A 274 -7.25 20.07 6.91
C PRO A 274 -6.94 21.23 5.96
N GLN A 275 -5.68 21.66 5.86
CA GLN A 275 -5.24 22.72 4.98
C GLN A 275 -4.78 22.20 3.61
N MET A 276 -4.62 20.87 3.45
CA MET A 276 -4.15 20.27 2.19
C MET A 276 -5.31 19.68 1.38
N PRO A 277 -5.65 20.27 0.21
CA PRO A 277 -6.68 19.73 -0.67
C PRO A 277 -6.31 18.33 -1.16
N LEU A 278 -7.31 17.45 -1.28
CA LEU A 278 -7.08 16.06 -1.72
C LEU A 278 -6.53 15.98 -3.15
N THR A 279 -6.83 16.98 -3.99
CA THR A 279 -6.26 17.14 -5.33
C THR A 279 -4.75 17.33 -5.31
N ASP A 280 -4.24 18.06 -4.32
CA ASP A 280 -2.81 18.31 -4.16
C ASP A 280 -2.11 17.05 -3.66
N VAL A 281 -2.73 16.32 -2.72
CA VAL A 281 -2.27 14.99 -2.31
C VAL A 281 -2.23 14.03 -3.50
N GLN A 282 -3.26 14.03 -4.35
CA GLN A 282 -3.30 13.23 -5.58
C GLN A 282 -2.13 13.58 -6.49
N TRP A 283 -1.86 14.86 -6.70
CA TRP A 283 -0.78 15.37 -7.55
C TRP A 283 0.58 14.97 -7.00
N VAL A 284 0.85 15.21 -5.70
CA VAL A 284 2.10 14.82 -5.03
C VAL A 284 2.35 13.31 -5.15
N LEU A 285 1.33 12.51 -4.94
CA LEU A 285 1.45 11.05 -5.04
C LEU A 285 1.51 10.56 -6.50
N GLY A 286 1.12 11.35 -7.48
CA GLY A 286 1.02 10.93 -8.89
C GLY A 286 0.01 9.80 -9.08
N HIS A 287 -1.18 9.94 -8.49
CA HIS A 287 -2.28 9.02 -8.69
C HIS A 287 -3.12 9.47 -9.90
N ALA A 288 -3.26 8.58 -10.88
CA ALA A 288 -4.06 8.87 -12.07
C ALA A 288 -5.55 9.07 -11.77
N ARG A 289 -6.05 8.47 -10.68
CA ARG A 289 -7.46 8.54 -10.27
C ARG A 289 -7.57 9.03 -8.83
N LEU A 290 -8.49 9.95 -8.57
CA LEU A 290 -8.76 10.49 -7.24
C LEU A 290 -9.22 9.39 -6.27
N SER A 291 -9.98 8.40 -6.75
CA SER A 291 -10.43 7.25 -5.95
C SER A 291 -9.28 6.47 -5.29
N THR A 292 -8.08 6.49 -5.89
CA THR A 292 -6.89 5.88 -5.26
C THR A 292 -6.43 6.69 -4.04
N THR A 293 -6.59 8.01 -4.08
CA THR A 293 -6.22 8.91 -2.98
C THR A 293 -7.30 8.93 -1.90
N GLN A 294 -8.57 8.85 -2.27
CA GLN A 294 -9.71 8.79 -1.33
C GLN A 294 -9.59 7.64 -0.32
N ARG A 295 -8.88 6.57 -0.65
CA ARG A 295 -8.63 5.45 0.29
C ARG A 295 -7.91 5.87 1.58
N TYR A 296 -7.19 6.99 1.56
CA TYR A 296 -6.52 7.54 2.74
C TYR A 296 -7.44 8.41 3.61
N LEU A 297 -8.59 8.80 3.05
CA LEU A 297 -9.64 9.50 3.79
C LEU A 297 -10.58 8.56 4.53
N ASN A 298 -10.53 7.25 4.21
CA ASN A 298 -11.35 6.30 4.93
C ASN A 298 -10.92 6.33 6.41
N PRO A 299 -11.82 6.78 7.30
CA PRO A 299 -11.49 6.90 8.70
C PRO A 299 -11.18 5.52 9.29
N VAL A 300 -10.27 5.48 10.23
CA VAL A 300 -10.07 4.28 11.05
C VAL A 300 -11.34 4.07 11.85
N THR A 301 -11.82 2.83 11.94
CA THR A 301 -13.09 2.52 12.61
C THR A 301 -13.14 3.07 14.03
N GLU A 302 -12.02 3.02 14.74
CA GLU A 302 -11.86 3.52 16.09
C GLU A 302 -12.05 5.04 16.17
N ASP A 303 -11.50 5.79 15.22
CA ASP A 303 -11.66 7.26 15.14
C ASP A 303 -13.13 7.63 14.89
N VAL A 304 -13.80 6.93 13.97
CA VAL A 304 -15.23 7.14 13.70
C VAL A 304 -16.08 6.88 14.93
N ILE A 305 -15.80 5.79 15.65
CA ILE A 305 -16.51 5.46 16.87
C ILE A 305 -16.34 6.57 17.91
N ALA A 306 -15.09 7.02 18.12
CA ALA A 306 -14.79 8.10 19.06
C ALA A 306 -15.47 9.42 18.69
N GLU A 307 -15.45 9.80 17.41
CA GLU A 307 -16.12 11.02 16.92
C GLU A 307 -17.63 10.96 17.07
N ILE A 308 -18.25 9.78 16.74
CA ILE A 308 -19.69 9.59 16.89
C ILE A 308 -20.09 9.63 18.39
N LEU A 309 -19.32 8.99 19.27
CA LEU A 309 -19.56 9.06 20.70
C LEU A 309 -19.45 10.49 21.22
N ALA A 310 -18.43 11.23 20.80
CA ALA A 310 -18.26 12.64 21.14
C ALA A 310 -19.42 13.52 20.59
N TYR A 311 -19.90 13.22 19.37
CA TYR A 311 -21.07 13.89 18.82
C TYR A 311 -22.32 13.64 19.67
N HIS A 312 -22.56 12.40 20.08
CA HIS A 312 -23.71 12.06 20.92
C HIS A 312 -23.61 12.73 22.31
N ALA A 313 -22.41 12.81 22.90
CA ALA A 313 -22.19 13.53 24.15
C ALA A 313 -22.53 15.01 24.00
N ARG A 314 -21.96 15.69 22.99
CA ARG A 314 -22.25 17.11 22.71
C ARG A 314 -23.73 17.38 22.43
N ARG A 315 -24.43 16.43 21.84
CA ARG A 315 -25.88 16.57 21.57
C ARG A 315 -26.69 16.43 22.86
N ARG A 316 -26.31 15.55 23.76
CA ARG A 316 -26.92 15.40 25.08
C ARG A 316 -26.82 16.71 25.88
N ASP A 317 -25.65 17.35 25.86
CA ASP A 317 -25.39 18.60 26.57
C ASP A 317 -26.10 19.81 25.96
N ARG A 318 -26.44 19.75 24.65
CA ARG A 318 -27.11 20.84 23.94
C ARG A 318 -28.64 20.80 24.04
N ASP A 319 -29.23 19.69 24.45
CA ASP A 319 -30.70 19.51 24.48
C ASP A 319 -31.17 19.02 25.88
N PRO A 320 -30.92 19.77 26.96
CA PRO A 320 -31.32 19.36 28.30
C PRO A 320 -32.82 19.49 28.58
N GLY A 321 -33.66 19.75 27.58
CA GLY A 321 -35.05 20.06 27.84
C GLY A 321 -36.03 19.75 26.75
N ARG A 322 -35.68 18.98 25.72
CA ARG A 322 -36.66 18.61 24.72
C ARG A 322 -37.62 17.57 25.29
N PRO A 323 -38.89 17.87 25.41
CA PRO A 323 -39.84 16.87 25.90
C PRO A 323 -39.79 15.61 25.03
N PRO A 324 -39.94 14.42 25.62
CA PRO A 324 -40.01 13.19 24.86
C PRO A 324 -41.08 13.28 23.78
N ALA A 325 -40.82 12.65 22.61
CA ALA A 325 -41.78 12.66 21.50
C ALA A 325 -43.19 12.24 22.00
N PRO A 326 -44.27 12.86 21.50
CA PRO A 326 -45.61 12.52 21.92
C PRO A 326 -45.87 11.01 21.74
N GLY A 327 -46.25 10.32 22.82
CA GLY A 327 -46.51 8.88 22.82
C GLY A 327 -45.61 8.03 23.72
N TYR A 328 -44.55 8.60 24.27
CA TYR A 328 -43.76 7.91 25.30
C TYR A 328 -44.26 8.25 26.71
N ARG A 329 -44.60 7.22 27.49
CA ARG A 329 -44.96 7.39 28.91
C ARG A 329 -43.73 7.73 29.71
N ALA A 330 -43.80 8.70 30.63
CA ALA A 330 -42.69 9.11 31.49
C ALA A 330 -42.09 7.94 32.29
N GLU A 331 -42.94 7.03 32.75
CA GLU A 331 -42.58 5.81 33.45
C GLU A 331 -41.69 4.87 32.61
N SER A 332 -41.98 4.74 31.30
CA SER A 332 -41.15 3.92 30.39
C SER A 332 -39.78 4.54 30.14
N LEU A 333 -39.66 5.85 30.18
CA LEU A 333 -38.39 6.57 30.02
C LEU A 333 -37.54 6.48 31.28
N GLN A 334 -38.15 6.50 32.47
CA GLN A 334 -37.44 6.25 33.73
C GLN A 334 -36.85 4.86 33.81
N ILE A 335 -37.57 3.84 33.32
CA ILE A 335 -37.07 2.44 33.27
C ILE A 335 -35.90 2.31 32.30
N LEU A 336 -35.92 3.00 31.15
CA LEU A 336 -34.91 2.90 30.12
C LEU A 336 -33.65 3.72 30.41
N PHE A 337 -33.76 4.87 31.07
CA PHE A 337 -32.66 5.83 31.22
C PHE A 337 -32.23 6.07 32.67
N GLY A 338 -32.86 5.43 33.63
CA GLY A 338 -32.65 5.65 35.05
C GLY A 338 -33.25 7.00 35.52
N GLU A 339 -33.39 7.16 36.82
CA GLU A 339 -33.81 8.45 37.40
C GLU A 339 -32.74 9.49 37.10
N ALA A 340 -33.12 10.60 36.47
CA ALA A 340 -32.26 11.75 36.38
C ALA A 340 -32.00 12.23 37.82
N GLY A 341 -30.80 12.03 38.32
CA GLY A 341 -30.41 12.45 39.64
C GLY A 341 -30.72 13.94 39.85
N SER A 342 -31.39 14.21 40.93
CA SER A 342 -31.74 15.53 41.45
C SER A 342 -30.50 16.39 41.69
#